data_84f19cdb95bf580f37a24217af19e648
#
_entry.id   84f19cdb95bf580f37a24217af19e648
#
_cell.length_a   1.000
_cell.length_b   1.000
_cell.length_c   1.000
_cell.angle_alpha   90.00
_cell.angle_beta   90.00
_cell.angle_gamma   90.00
#
_symmetry.space_group_name_H-M   'P 1'
#
loop_
_entity.id
_entity.type
_entity.pdbx_description
1 polymer ?
#
loop_
_entity_poly.entity_id
_entity_poly.type
_entity_poly.pdbx_seq_one_letter_code
_entity_poly.pdbx_strand_id
1 'polypeptide(L)'
;MEVLAQTGQTTRHFPHLTATPFMDQKRFAECVGRAHVIVAHAGMGTILTAIEIGKPVVLMPRRADLGEHRNDHQRDTAAEMSALANVTVVEDAPELFAAIDAALARSSDPCIATRSSFASAQLLEAVKEFIWSEPADTAPQNMWQARVSRR
;
A
#
# COMPACT_ATOMS: atom_id res chain seq x y z
N MET A 1 19.13 12.75 11.21
CA MET A 1 17.86 12.06 10.89
C MET A 1 18.00 10.60 11.26
N GLU A 2 17.05 10.05 12.00
CA GLU A 2 17.01 8.62 12.30
C GLU A 2 16.25 7.89 11.17
N VAL A 3 16.80 6.80 10.67
CA VAL A 3 16.17 5.97 9.65
C VAL A 3 15.99 4.56 10.21
N LEU A 4 14.75 4.10 10.23
CA LEU A 4 14.40 2.73 10.60
C LEU A 4 13.96 1.97 9.37
N ALA A 5 14.55 0.81 9.11
CA ALA A 5 14.23 -0.02 7.94
C ALA A 5 13.81 -1.43 8.33
N GLN A 6 12.70 -1.89 7.76
CA GLN A 6 12.36 -3.31 7.73
C GLN A 6 12.99 -3.95 6.49
N THR A 7 13.94 -4.83 6.70
CA THR A 7 14.85 -5.30 5.64
C THR A 7 14.54 -6.72 5.13
N GLY A 8 13.58 -7.40 5.75
CA GLY A 8 13.29 -8.79 5.40
C GLY A 8 14.47 -9.71 5.71
N GLN A 9 14.73 -10.65 4.83
CA GLN A 9 15.76 -11.69 5.01
C GLN A 9 17.13 -11.30 4.42
N THR A 10 17.36 -10.02 4.09
CA THR A 10 18.67 -9.61 3.57
C THR A 10 19.78 -9.76 4.61
N THR A 11 20.94 -10.20 4.16
CA THR A 11 22.16 -10.29 4.98
C THR A 11 23.05 -9.06 4.85
N ARG A 12 22.63 -8.05 4.09
CA ARG A 12 23.40 -6.81 3.92
C ARG A 12 23.48 -6.03 5.22
N HIS A 13 24.65 -5.48 5.50
CA HIS A 13 24.85 -4.55 6.59
C HIS A 13 24.58 -3.11 6.16
N PHE A 14 23.86 -2.36 6.99
CA PHE A 14 23.49 -0.97 6.72
C PHE A 14 24.00 -0.06 7.86
N PRO A 15 25.16 0.55 7.71
CA PRO A 15 25.83 1.29 8.81
C PRO A 15 25.11 2.58 9.24
N HIS A 16 24.23 3.12 8.38
CA HIS A 16 23.61 4.44 8.61
C HIS A 16 22.13 4.38 8.92
N LEU A 17 21.57 3.18 9.17
CA LEU A 17 20.17 3.00 9.52
C LEU A 17 19.97 1.89 10.54
N THR A 18 18.90 1.97 11.32
CA THR A 18 18.49 0.91 12.23
C THR A 18 17.69 -0.13 11.44
N ALA A 19 18.31 -1.28 11.17
CA ALA A 19 17.70 -2.36 10.43
C ALA A 19 17.00 -3.37 11.35
N THR A 20 15.82 -3.83 10.96
CA THR A 20 15.14 -4.96 11.59
C THR A 20 14.57 -5.89 10.50
N PRO A 21 14.73 -7.21 10.62
CA PRO A 21 14.21 -8.13 9.61
C PRO A 21 12.70 -8.04 9.45
N PHE A 22 11.97 -8.09 10.56
CA PHE A 22 10.51 -8.03 10.59
C PHE A 22 10.03 -7.26 11.81
N MET A 23 8.88 -6.60 11.66
CA MET A 23 8.14 -5.97 12.74
C MET A 23 6.79 -6.66 12.87
N ASP A 24 6.34 -6.89 14.09
CA ASP A 24 4.95 -7.23 14.34
C ASP A 24 4.04 -6.03 14.03
N GLN A 25 2.75 -6.28 13.97
CA GLN A 25 1.77 -5.27 13.58
C GLN A 25 1.77 -4.05 14.53
N LYS A 26 1.95 -4.28 15.84
CA LYS A 26 1.96 -3.21 16.85
C LYS A 26 3.17 -2.32 16.65
N ARG A 27 4.37 -2.91 16.55
CA ARG A 27 5.62 -2.17 16.34
C ARG A 27 5.61 -1.44 15.00
N PHE A 28 5.09 -2.07 13.94
CA PHE A 28 4.94 -1.42 12.64
C PHE A 28 4.06 -0.17 12.75
N ALA A 29 2.88 -0.27 13.37
CA ALA A 29 1.96 0.85 13.56
C ALA A 29 2.60 1.98 14.38
N GLU A 30 3.34 1.67 15.45
CA GLU A 30 4.07 2.64 16.27
C GLU A 30 5.14 3.36 15.45
N CYS A 31 5.92 2.63 14.65
CA CYS A 31 6.97 3.21 13.80
C CYS A 31 6.38 4.13 12.73
N VAL A 32 5.34 3.68 12.05
CA VAL A 32 4.64 4.45 11.00
C VAL A 32 3.99 5.71 11.60
N GLY A 33 3.36 5.60 12.78
CA GLY A 33 2.77 6.75 13.48
C GLY A 33 3.79 7.83 13.85
N ARG A 34 5.03 7.43 14.20
CA ARG A 34 6.13 8.35 14.55
C ARG A 34 6.91 8.86 13.35
N ALA A 35 6.82 8.20 12.20
CA ALA A 35 7.57 8.58 11.01
C ALA A 35 7.13 9.95 10.49
N HIS A 36 8.07 10.76 10.02
CA HIS A 36 7.80 11.99 9.27
C HIS A 36 7.51 11.70 7.80
N VAL A 37 8.21 10.71 7.24
CA VAL A 37 8.07 10.25 5.86
C VAL A 37 8.17 8.72 5.87
N ILE A 38 7.36 8.06 5.07
CA ILE A 38 7.40 6.62 4.85
C ILE A 38 7.97 6.37 3.46
N VAL A 39 8.97 5.50 3.38
CA VAL A 39 9.50 5.01 2.10
C VAL A 39 9.13 3.55 1.97
N ALA A 40 8.51 3.17 0.87
CA ALA A 40 8.06 1.80 0.65
C ALA A 40 8.01 1.42 -0.83
N HIS A 41 7.94 0.11 -1.11
CA HIS A 41 7.46 -0.36 -2.39
C HIS A 41 5.93 -0.19 -2.49
N ALA A 42 5.37 -0.29 -3.69
CA ALA A 42 3.93 -0.07 -3.90
C ALA A 42 3.07 -1.26 -3.40
N GLY A 43 3.21 -1.60 -2.11
CA GLY A 43 2.37 -2.57 -1.42
C GLY A 43 1.16 -1.91 -0.79
N MET A 44 -0.05 -2.35 -1.13
CA MET A 44 -1.31 -1.74 -0.70
C MET A 44 -1.43 -1.55 0.80
N GLY A 45 -0.95 -2.49 1.62
CA GLY A 45 -1.04 -2.38 3.08
C GLY A 45 -0.35 -1.13 3.63
N THR A 46 0.88 -0.86 3.21
CA THR A 46 1.65 0.32 3.64
C THR A 46 1.04 1.61 3.08
N ILE A 47 0.59 1.59 1.82
CA ILE A 47 -0.05 2.75 1.17
C ILE A 47 -1.32 3.14 1.93
N LEU A 48 -2.21 2.19 2.17
CA LEU A 48 -3.47 2.45 2.89
C LEU A 48 -3.21 2.96 4.31
N THR A 49 -2.26 2.35 5.03
CA THR A 49 -1.88 2.83 6.37
C THR A 49 -1.36 4.27 6.33
N ALA A 50 -0.49 4.61 5.36
CA ALA A 50 0.05 5.96 5.23
C ALA A 50 -1.05 7.00 4.88
N ILE A 51 -1.99 6.63 4.01
CA ILE A 51 -3.13 7.47 3.65
C ILE A 51 -4.04 7.71 4.86
N GLU A 52 -4.37 6.63 5.58
CA GLU A 52 -5.26 6.67 6.74
C GLU A 52 -4.76 7.63 7.83
N ILE A 53 -3.46 7.63 8.09
CA ILE A 53 -2.85 8.50 9.10
C ILE A 53 -2.31 9.82 8.55
N GLY A 54 -2.54 10.11 7.25
CA GLY A 54 -2.14 11.36 6.60
C GLY A 54 -0.63 11.57 6.48
N LYS A 55 0.18 10.50 6.47
CA LYS A 55 1.64 10.61 6.36
C LYS A 55 2.11 10.70 4.92
N PRO A 56 3.12 11.52 4.62
CA PRO A 56 3.79 11.48 3.33
C PRO A 56 4.41 10.11 3.07
N VAL A 57 4.18 9.56 1.89
CA VAL A 57 4.76 8.30 1.46
C VAL A 57 5.46 8.47 0.12
N VAL A 58 6.69 8.00 0.05
CA VAL A 58 7.46 7.90 -1.19
C VAL A 58 7.48 6.44 -1.62
N LEU A 59 6.96 6.16 -2.80
CA LEU A 59 6.85 4.82 -3.35
C LEU A 59 7.91 4.61 -4.42
N MET A 60 8.71 3.57 -4.25
CA MET A 60 9.63 3.05 -5.26
C MET A 60 9.17 1.63 -5.64
N PRO A 61 8.41 1.48 -6.73
CA PRO A 61 7.85 0.20 -7.12
C PRO A 61 8.94 -0.82 -7.43
N ARG A 62 8.71 -2.08 -7.09
CA ARG A 62 9.57 -3.17 -7.52
C ARG A 62 9.44 -3.37 -9.02
N ARG A 63 10.55 -3.66 -9.68
CA ARG A 63 10.65 -3.79 -11.12
C ARG A 63 10.78 -5.24 -11.55
N ALA A 64 9.91 -5.67 -12.46
CA ALA A 64 9.96 -7.03 -13.02
C ALA A 64 11.19 -7.23 -13.91
N ASP A 65 11.61 -6.22 -14.67
CA ASP A 65 12.79 -6.25 -15.52
C ASP A 65 14.11 -6.39 -14.75
N LEU A 66 14.13 -6.02 -13.46
CA LEU A 66 15.25 -6.23 -12.55
C LEU A 66 15.11 -7.53 -11.72
N GLY A 67 14.09 -8.34 -11.97
CA GLY A 67 13.84 -9.57 -11.23
C GLY A 67 13.35 -9.37 -9.79
N GLU A 68 12.94 -8.16 -9.42
CA GLU A 68 12.49 -7.81 -8.06
C GLU A 68 11.05 -8.27 -7.78
N HIS A 69 10.27 -8.50 -8.83
CA HIS A 69 8.90 -8.99 -8.76
C HIS A 69 8.54 -9.83 -9.99
N ARG A 70 7.42 -10.58 -9.92
CA ARG A 70 6.97 -11.46 -11.02
C ARG A 70 6.33 -10.69 -12.18
N ASN A 71 5.81 -9.49 -11.93
CA ASN A 71 5.08 -8.65 -12.88
C ASN A 71 5.13 -7.18 -12.45
N ASP A 72 4.59 -6.30 -13.29
CA ASP A 72 4.62 -4.85 -13.09
C ASP A 72 3.42 -4.28 -12.32
N HIS A 73 2.60 -5.10 -11.68
CA HIS A 73 1.44 -4.63 -10.91
C HIS A 73 1.76 -3.56 -9.86
N GLN A 74 2.99 -3.55 -9.31
CA GLN A 74 3.38 -2.49 -8.38
C GLN A 74 3.55 -1.15 -9.08
N ARG A 75 3.96 -1.13 -10.34
CA ARG A 75 4.04 0.11 -11.13
C ARG A 75 2.65 0.63 -11.46
N ASP A 76 1.73 -0.25 -11.85
CA ASP A 76 0.33 0.10 -12.10
C ASP A 76 -0.31 0.67 -10.83
N THR A 77 -0.15 0.00 -9.69
CA THR A 77 -0.62 0.47 -8.39
C THR A 77 -0.02 1.82 -8.02
N ALA A 78 1.29 2.01 -8.20
CA ALA A 78 1.95 3.28 -7.89
C ALA A 78 1.44 4.40 -8.78
N ALA A 79 1.23 4.13 -10.09
CA ALA A 79 0.68 5.11 -11.03
C ALA A 79 -0.73 5.56 -10.62
N GLU A 80 -1.61 4.64 -10.23
CA GLU A 80 -2.95 4.97 -9.73
C GLU A 80 -2.89 5.80 -8.43
N MET A 81 -2.00 5.44 -7.51
CA MET A 81 -1.86 6.11 -6.22
C MET A 81 -1.15 7.48 -6.33
N SER A 82 -0.45 7.76 -7.42
CA SER A 82 0.26 9.04 -7.64
C SER A 82 -0.67 10.27 -7.65
N ALA A 83 -1.97 10.07 -7.91
CA ALA A 83 -2.98 11.12 -7.84
C ALA A 83 -3.28 11.60 -6.40
N LEU A 84 -2.81 10.89 -5.38
CA LEU A 84 -3.03 11.23 -3.98
C LEU A 84 -2.01 12.27 -3.50
N ALA A 85 -2.47 13.28 -2.78
CA ALA A 85 -1.65 14.43 -2.39
C ALA A 85 -0.44 14.08 -1.49
N ASN A 86 -0.54 12.98 -0.72
CA ASN A 86 0.52 12.53 0.17
C ASN A 86 1.39 11.40 -0.41
N VAL A 87 1.18 11.04 -1.68
CA VAL A 87 1.95 9.99 -2.37
C VAL A 87 2.88 10.62 -3.40
N THR A 88 4.14 10.22 -3.37
CA THR A 88 5.13 10.55 -4.40
C THR A 88 5.70 9.24 -4.94
N VAL A 89 5.70 9.07 -6.24
CA VAL A 89 6.26 7.88 -6.91
C VAL A 89 7.58 8.24 -7.53
N VAL A 90 8.58 7.38 -7.38
CA VAL A 90 9.95 7.56 -7.90
C VAL A 90 10.43 6.27 -8.56
N GLU A 91 11.31 6.41 -9.54
CA GLU A 91 11.81 5.28 -10.33
C GLU A 91 13.26 4.90 -9.97
N ASP A 92 14.04 5.82 -9.40
CA ASP A 92 15.45 5.60 -9.10
C ASP A 92 15.91 6.22 -7.77
N ALA A 93 17.16 5.97 -7.38
CA ALA A 93 17.72 6.45 -6.13
C ALA A 93 17.91 7.98 -6.08
N PRO A 94 18.38 8.69 -7.12
CA PRO A 94 18.43 10.16 -7.13
C PRO A 94 17.05 10.79 -6.89
N GLU A 95 16.02 10.32 -7.57
CA GLU A 95 14.64 10.78 -7.37
C GLU A 95 14.15 10.48 -5.95
N LEU A 96 14.50 9.30 -5.41
CA LEU A 96 14.14 8.92 -4.05
C LEU A 96 14.66 9.92 -3.01
N PHE A 97 15.92 10.31 -3.08
CA PHE A 97 16.51 11.26 -2.14
C PHE A 97 15.85 12.64 -2.26
N ALA A 98 15.64 13.13 -3.47
CA ALA A 98 14.96 14.40 -3.69
C ALA A 98 13.50 14.38 -3.17
N ALA A 99 12.80 13.28 -3.38
CA ALA A 99 11.44 13.10 -2.89
C ALA A 99 11.36 13.03 -1.37
N ILE A 100 12.31 12.38 -0.71
CA ILE A 100 12.40 12.34 0.76
C ILE A 100 12.60 13.75 1.32
N ASP A 101 13.55 14.52 0.77
CA ASP A 101 13.82 15.89 1.22
C ASP A 101 12.58 16.79 1.04
N ALA A 102 11.92 16.70 -0.10
CA ALA A 102 10.69 17.42 -0.37
C ALA A 102 9.54 17.01 0.57
N ALA A 103 9.43 15.71 0.87
CA ALA A 103 8.41 15.20 1.78
C ALA A 103 8.67 15.63 3.25
N LEU A 104 9.93 15.65 3.68
CA LEU A 104 10.33 16.15 5.00
C LEU A 104 10.02 17.65 5.16
N ALA A 105 10.28 18.45 4.14
CA ALA A 105 9.94 19.87 4.15
C ALA A 105 8.42 20.10 4.28
N ARG A 106 7.61 19.28 3.63
CA ARG A 106 6.13 19.34 3.69
C ARG A 106 5.55 18.74 4.97
N SER A 107 6.25 17.83 5.66
CA SER A 107 5.72 17.18 6.86
C SER A 107 5.45 18.14 8.02
N SER A 108 5.96 19.37 7.94
CA SER A 108 5.69 20.45 8.86
C SER A 108 4.40 21.24 8.54
N ASP A 109 3.72 20.92 7.43
CA ASP A 109 2.51 21.60 7.00
C ASP A 109 1.27 20.93 7.61
N PRO A 110 0.48 21.62 8.44
CA PRO A 110 -0.73 21.06 9.04
C PRO A 110 -1.84 20.71 8.01
N CYS A 111 -1.69 21.15 6.76
CA CYS A 111 -2.68 20.91 5.70
C CYS A 111 -2.69 19.46 5.15
N ILE A 112 -1.70 18.63 5.51
CA ILE A 112 -1.65 17.21 5.08
C ILE A 112 -2.53 16.31 5.96
N ALA A 113 -2.96 16.80 7.11
CA ALA A 113 -3.84 16.08 8.01
C ALA A 113 -5.28 16.05 7.49
N THR A 114 -5.80 14.86 7.34
CA THR A 114 -7.23 14.54 7.15
C THR A 114 -7.75 14.55 5.72
N ARG A 115 -7.47 13.47 4.97
CA ARG A 115 -8.51 12.95 4.07
C ARG A 115 -9.25 11.84 4.82
N SER A 116 -10.59 11.92 4.76
CA SER A 116 -11.51 10.96 5.34
C SER A 116 -11.04 9.51 5.16
N SER A 117 -10.82 8.81 6.27
CA SER A 117 -10.53 7.37 6.32
C SER A 117 -11.73 6.49 5.93
N PHE A 118 -12.79 7.10 5.45
CA PHE A 118 -14.00 6.39 5.05
C PHE A 118 -14.07 6.24 3.53
N ALA A 119 -14.49 5.06 3.09
CA ALA A 119 -14.87 4.82 1.71
C ALA A 119 -15.89 5.88 1.26
N SER A 120 -15.88 6.24 -0.03
CA SER A 120 -16.86 7.19 -0.57
C SER A 120 -18.29 6.72 -0.24
N ALA A 121 -19.20 7.64 -0.04
CA ALA A 121 -20.61 7.30 0.22
C ALA A 121 -21.20 6.40 -0.89
N GLN A 122 -20.77 6.61 -2.12
CA GLN A 122 -21.16 5.77 -3.26
C GLN A 122 -20.67 4.32 -3.13
N LEU A 123 -19.42 4.12 -2.69
CA LEU A 123 -18.89 2.77 -2.46
C LEU A 123 -19.60 2.09 -1.29
N LEU A 124 -19.86 2.81 -0.21
CA LEU A 124 -20.60 2.29 0.94
C LEU A 124 -22.03 1.89 0.56
N GLU A 125 -22.72 2.69 -0.23
CA GLU A 125 -24.06 2.34 -0.73
C GLU A 125 -24.00 1.14 -1.70
N ALA A 126 -23.05 1.10 -2.63
CA ALA A 126 -22.90 -0.05 -3.53
C ALA A 126 -22.61 -1.36 -2.78
N VAL A 127 -21.78 -1.30 -1.72
CA VAL A 127 -21.50 -2.48 -0.87
C VAL A 127 -22.74 -2.86 -0.07
N LYS A 128 -23.46 -1.92 0.50
CA LYS A 128 -24.74 -2.20 1.20
C LYS A 128 -25.75 -2.84 0.24
N GLU A 129 -25.95 -2.25 -0.92
CA GLU A 129 -26.87 -2.77 -1.94
C GLU A 129 -26.50 -4.19 -2.35
N PHE A 130 -25.19 -4.48 -2.54
CA PHE A 130 -24.69 -5.83 -2.83
C PHE A 130 -24.94 -6.83 -1.68
N ILE A 131 -24.74 -6.42 -0.43
CA ILE A 131 -24.93 -7.28 0.76
C ILE A 131 -26.41 -7.54 1.01
N TRP A 132 -27.28 -6.56 0.78
CA TRP A 132 -28.72 -6.63 1.07
C TRP A 132 -29.58 -6.94 -0.17
N SER A 133 -29.00 -6.97 -1.40
CA SER A 133 -29.69 -7.50 -2.55
C SER A 133 -29.87 -9.00 -2.35
N GLU A 134 -31.12 -9.47 -2.41
CA GLU A 134 -31.38 -10.90 -2.45
C GLU A 134 -30.60 -11.51 -3.63
N PRO A 135 -29.96 -12.68 -3.45
CA PRO A 135 -29.31 -13.36 -4.57
C PRO A 135 -30.35 -13.56 -5.65
N ALA A 136 -30.11 -13.01 -6.84
CA ALA A 136 -30.98 -13.25 -7.99
C ALA A 136 -31.13 -14.76 -8.14
N ASP A 137 -32.36 -15.23 -8.07
CA ASP A 137 -32.77 -16.64 -8.14
C ASP A 137 -32.56 -17.16 -9.57
N THR A 138 -31.30 -17.23 -10.02
CA THR A 138 -30.88 -17.71 -11.33
C THR A 138 -29.60 -18.54 -11.25
N ALA A 139 -29.56 -19.49 -10.34
CA ALA A 139 -28.65 -20.61 -10.48
C ALA A 139 -29.48 -21.81 -11.01
N PRO A 140 -29.22 -22.36 -12.20
CA PRO A 140 -29.85 -23.59 -12.63
C PRO A 140 -29.43 -24.72 -11.69
N GLN A 141 -30.36 -25.22 -10.90
CA GLN A 141 -30.20 -26.28 -9.90
C GLN A 141 -29.69 -27.62 -10.48
N ASN A 142 -29.33 -27.71 -11.76
CA ASN A 142 -29.08 -28.97 -12.46
C ASN A 142 -27.64 -29.23 -12.90
N MET A 143 -26.66 -28.39 -12.51
CA MET A 143 -25.29 -28.58 -13.03
C MET A 143 -24.45 -29.59 -12.24
N TRP A 144 -24.86 -29.99 -11.05
CA TRP A 144 -24.11 -30.95 -10.23
C TRP A 144 -24.65 -32.40 -10.28
N GLN A 145 -25.92 -32.61 -10.70
CA GLN A 145 -26.50 -33.96 -10.77
C GLN A 145 -26.09 -34.76 -12.02
N ALA A 146 -25.60 -34.11 -13.06
CA ALA A 146 -25.20 -34.76 -14.31
C ALA A 146 -23.83 -35.47 -14.26
N ARG A 147 -23.08 -35.40 -13.17
CA ARG A 147 -21.75 -36.03 -13.06
C ARG A 147 -21.69 -37.33 -12.27
N VAL A 148 -22.77 -37.75 -11.64
CA VAL A 148 -22.78 -39.00 -10.81
C VAL A 148 -23.36 -40.23 -11.53
N SER A 149 -23.96 -40.06 -12.70
CA SER A 149 -24.63 -41.17 -13.41
C SER A 149 -23.81 -41.81 -14.53
N ARG A 150 -22.50 -41.60 -14.58
CA ARG A 150 -21.61 -42.33 -15.52
C ARG A 150 -20.41 -42.91 -14.77
N ARG A 151 -20.66 -43.93 -13.97
CA ARG A 151 -19.72 -45.02 -13.67
C ARG A 151 -20.53 -46.28 -13.40
#